data_39893bf311cd3fd299c8923d418cff9e
#
_entry.id   39893bf311cd3fd299c8923d418cff9e
#
_cell.length_a   1.000
_cell.length_b   1.000
_cell.length_c   1.000
_cell.angle_alpha   90.00
_cell.angle_beta   90.00
_cell.angle_gamma   90.00
#
_symmetry.space_group_name_H-M   'P 1'
#
loop_
_entity.id
_entity.type
_entity.pdbx_description
1 polymer ?
#
loop_
_entity_poly.entity_id
_entity_poly.type
_entity_poly.pdbx_seq_one_letter_code
_entity_poly.pdbx_strand_id
1 'polypeptide(L)'
;NLGEPALATLKRIAPGAGEEVRPGILEVVSRIEKTGKKKSRGAGKYNGTMDEIHTELMTFRGEILTEGFPLKTRYGELLIKAVDLESIRFKADGRTNRVVHVAPSFQPSGAWLDTRMDVGKNKLLTIKSSGETSIGSWSLTADPDGTNRYSTFKSNQGFPMLSLVGKIGKSGKPFKAGKKYRLRSGAAGRLYLAIQPFDYEPAGVDGQYRSVITITDGP
;
A
#
# COMPACT_ATOMS: atom_id res chain seq x y z
N ASN A 1 9.34 8.22 -20.64
CA ASN A 1 10.53 9.07 -20.68
C ASN A 1 10.22 10.45 -20.12
N LEU A 2 10.19 10.58 -18.79
CA LEU A 2 10.00 11.87 -18.06
C LEU A 2 11.10 12.91 -18.35
N GLY A 3 12.18 12.46 -18.99
CA GLY A 3 13.35 13.30 -19.15
C GLY A 3 13.24 14.37 -20.25
N GLU A 4 12.61 14.09 -21.37
CA GLU A 4 12.71 15.00 -22.52
C GLU A 4 11.85 16.27 -22.42
N PRO A 5 10.56 16.23 -22.05
CA PRO A 5 9.77 17.47 -21.93
C PRO A 5 10.21 18.33 -20.75
N ALA A 6 10.48 17.72 -19.59
CA ALA A 6 10.98 18.44 -18.42
C ALA A 6 12.38 19.03 -18.66
N LEU A 7 13.26 18.27 -19.35
CA LEU A 7 14.58 18.72 -19.73
C LEU A 7 14.54 19.91 -20.69
N ALA A 8 13.66 19.87 -21.70
CA ALA A 8 13.45 20.95 -22.64
C ALA A 8 12.95 22.23 -21.93
N THR A 9 12.00 22.08 -21.01
CA THR A 9 11.46 23.18 -20.22
C THR A 9 12.52 23.79 -19.30
N LEU A 10 13.27 22.96 -18.56
CA LEU A 10 14.34 23.43 -17.68
C LEU A 10 15.47 24.14 -18.46
N LYS A 11 15.86 23.63 -19.62
CA LYS A 11 16.84 24.29 -20.50
C LYS A 11 16.36 25.62 -21.00
N ARG A 12 15.05 25.79 -21.27
CA ARG A 12 14.47 27.06 -21.75
C ARG A 12 14.40 28.11 -20.66
N ILE A 13 14.12 27.74 -19.40
CA ILE A 13 14.01 28.71 -18.30
C ILE A 13 15.34 29.01 -17.62
N ALA A 14 16.34 28.14 -17.71
CA ALA A 14 17.66 28.33 -17.09
C ALA A 14 18.36 29.66 -17.49
N PRO A 15 18.32 30.14 -18.75
CA PRO A 15 18.94 31.39 -19.11
C PRO A 15 18.29 32.64 -18.49
N GLY A 16 16.97 32.58 -18.23
CA GLY A 16 16.21 33.68 -17.62
C GLY A 16 16.10 33.60 -16.09
N ALA A 17 16.64 32.56 -15.46
CA ALA A 17 16.62 32.42 -14.01
C ALA A 17 17.69 33.32 -13.37
N GLY A 18 17.35 33.91 -12.21
CA GLY A 18 18.31 34.67 -11.41
C GLY A 18 19.54 33.87 -11.01
N GLU A 19 20.64 34.58 -10.73
CA GLU A 19 21.95 33.93 -10.44
C GLU A 19 21.92 32.89 -9.31
N GLU A 20 21.06 33.11 -8.32
CA GLU A 20 20.91 32.17 -7.20
C GLU A 20 20.19 30.86 -7.58
N VAL A 21 19.30 30.88 -8.55
CA VAL A 21 18.46 29.74 -8.94
C VAL A 21 19.07 28.94 -10.10
N ARG A 22 19.84 29.61 -10.95
CA ARG A 22 20.47 29.03 -12.16
C ARG A 22 21.33 27.79 -11.85
N PRO A 23 22.21 27.74 -10.82
CA PRO A 23 23.01 26.57 -10.50
C PRO A 23 22.16 25.35 -10.16
N GLY A 24 21.07 25.55 -9.40
CA GLY A 24 20.14 24.47 -9.05
C GLY A 24 19.41 23.87 -10.26
N ILE A 25 18.99 24.73 -11.21
CA ILE A 25 18.36 24.27 -12.46
C ILE A 25 19.36 23.46 -13.28
N LEU A 26 20.61 23.93 -13.43
CA LEU A 26 21.65 23.25 -14.19
C LEU A 26 22.06 21.91 -13.56
N GLU A 27 22.07 21.82 -12.23
CA GLU A 27 22.31 20.55 -11.53
C GLU A 27 21.20 19.53 -11.82
N VAL A 28 19.92 19.95 -11.77
CA VAL A 28 18.77 19.09 -12.10
C VAL A 28 18.84 18.65 -13.56
N VAL A 29 19.13 19.55 -14.50
CA VAL A 29 19.33 19.24 -15.92
C VAL A 29 20.42 18.16 -16.07
N SER A 30 21.58 18.35 -15.45
CA SER A 30 22.69 17.40 -15.51
C SER A 30 22.33 16.04 -14.92
N ARG A 31 21.54 16.02 -13.83
CA ARG A 31 21.07 14.79 -13.20
C ARG A 31 20.07 14.03 -14.08
N ILE A 32 19.14 14.73 -14.74
CA ILE A 32 18.18 14.14 -15.68
C ILE A 32 18.93 13.57 -16.90
N GLU A 33 19.90 14.27 -17.45
CA GLU A 33 20.71 13.80 -18.58
C GLU A 33 21.52 12.54 -18.24
N LYS A 34 22.04 12.44 -17.01
CA LYS A 34 22.78 11.26 -16.54
C LYS A 34 21.86 10.06 -16.23
N THR A 35 20.62 10.31 -15.77
CA THR A 35 19.64 9.25 -15.44
C THR A 35 18.75 8.81 -16.61
N GLY A 36 18.74 9.54 -17.72
CA GLY A 36 17.86 9.34 -18.88
C GLY A 36 18.02 8.02 -19.65
N LYS A 37 18.77 7.05 -19.14
CA LYS A 37 18.95 5.71 -19.77
C LYS A 37 18.38 4.52 -18.99
N LYS A 38 17.69 4.71 -17.86
CA LYS A 38 17.01 3.60 -17.19
C LYS A 38 15.55 3.53 -17.63
N LYS A 39 15.25 2.61 -18.54
CA LYS A 39 13.88 2.22 -18.93
C LYS A 39 13.07 1.91 -17.67
N SER A 40 12.03 2.69 -17.40
CA SER A 40 11.00 2.33 -16.43
C SER A 40 10.29 1.05 -16.89
N ARG A 41 10.46 -0.05 -16.16
CA ARG A 41 9.67 -1.26 -16.35
C ARG A 41 8.28 -1.00 -15.73
N GLY A 42 7.24 -1.00 -16.55
CA GLY A 42 5.90 -1.33 -16.11
C GLY A 42 4.87 -0.21 -16.05
N ALA A 43 4.82 0.71 -17.01
CA ALA A 43 3.56 1.38 -17.34
C ALA A 43 2.98 0.67 -18.57
N GLY A 44 1.92 -0.12 -18.39
CA GLY A 44 1.13 -0.63 -19.49
C GLY A 44 0.66 0.55 -20.37
N LYS A 45 0.74 0.41 -21.68
CA LYS A 45 0.21 1.41 -22.62
C LYS A 45 -1.27 1.63 -22.31
N TYR A 46 -1.58 2.78 -21.68
CA TYR A 46 -2.95 3.22 -21.52
C TYR A 46 -3.41 3.90 -22.81
N ASN A 47 -4.43 3.33 -23.46
CA ASN A 47 -5.05 3.87 -24.66
C ASN A 47 -6.39 4.56 -24.34
N GLY A 48 -6.56 5.10 -23.15
CA GLY A 48 -7.81 5.70 -22.69
C GLY A 48 -7.85 7.21 -22.87
N THR A 49 -9.06 7.75 -22.90
CA THR A 49 -9.34 9.19 -22.98
C THR A 49 -9.39 9.88 -21.61
N MET A 50 -9.13 9.17 -20.53
CA MET A 50 -9.19 9.68 -19.16
C MET A 50 -7.81 9.61 -18.49
N ASP A 51 -7.54 10.59 -17.64
CA ASP A 51 -6.35 10.57 -16.80
C ASP A 51 -6.41 9.44 -15.77
N GLU A 52 -5.27 8.87 -15.41
CA GLU A 52 -5.17 7.81 -14.43
C GLU A 52 -4.19 8.20 -13.33
N ILE A 53 -4.69 8.29 -12.10
CA ILE A 53 -3.86 8.58 -10.91
C ILE A 53 -3.64 7.27 -10.17
N HIS A 54 -2.40 6.80 -10.15
CA HIS A 54 -1.99 5.63 -9.40
C HIS A 54 -1.44 6.07 -8.04
N THR A 55 -2.07 5.60 -6.98
CA THR A 55 -1.54 5.68 -5.62
C THR A 55 -1.12 4.29 -5.16
N GLU A 56 -0.39 4.19 -4.06
CA GLU A 56 -0.05 2.87 -3.49
C GLU A 56 -1.30 2.06 -3.09
N LEU A 57 -2.45 2.72 -2.91
CA LEU A 57 -3.67 2.14 -2.38
C LEU A 57 -4.70 1.84 -3.46
N MET A 58 -4.77 2.65 -4.51
CA MET A 58 -5.82 2.55 -5.52
C MET A 58 -5.44 3.31 -6.79
N THR A 59 -6.16 3.01 -7.85
CA THR A 59 -6.10 3.75 -9.10
C THR A 59 -7.40 4.50 -9.27
N PHE A 60 -7.30 5.81 -9.50
CA PHE A 60 -8.43 6.65 -9.88
C PHE A 60 -8.37 6.90 -11.39
N ARG A 61 -9.54 6.87 -12.02
CA ARG A 61 -9.70 7.28 -13.42
C ARG A 61 -10.66 8.45 -13.48
N GLY A 62 -10.29 9.48 -14.22
CA GLY A 62 -11.10 10.68 -14.33
C GLY A 62 -10.40 11.75 -15.14
N GLU A 63 -10.99 12.91 -15.20
CA GLU A 63 -10.41 14.10 -15.81
C GLU A 63 -9.75 14.94 -14.72
N ILE A 64 -8.51 15.35 -14.94
CA ILE A 64 -7.81 16.30 -14.06
C ILE A 64 -8.29 17.70 -14.41
N LEU A 65 -9.12 18.28 -13.53
CA LEU A 65 -9.71 19.60 -13.73
C LEU A 65 -8.77 20.77 -13.41
N THR A 66 -7.63 20.52 -12.78
CA THR A 66 -6.66 21.56 -12.46
C THR A 66 -5.68 21.78 -13.62
N GLU A 67 -5.42 23.03 -13.95
CA GLU A 67 -4.43 23.38 -14.99
C GLU A 67 -2.98 23.12 -14.55
N GLY A 68 -2.74 23.04 -13.22
CA GLY A 68 -1.42 22.77 -12.70
C GLY A 68 -1.40 22.45 -11.21
N PHE A 69 -0.29 21.88 -10.78
CA PHE A 69 -0.02 21.45 -9.41
C PHE A 69 1.02 22.39 -8.79
N PRO A 70 0.65 23.19 -7.77
CA PRO A 70 1.62 24.01 -7.05
C PRO A 70 2.51 23.12 -6.18
N LEU A 71 3.80 23.26 -6.33
CA LEU A 71 4.80 22.53 -5.55
C LEU A 71 5.70 23.51 -4.81
N LYS A 72 5.67 23.48 -3.47
CA LYS A 72 6.59 24.25 -2.65
C LYS A 72 7.90 23.49 -2.47
N THR A 73 8.99 24.08 -2.92
CA THR A 73 10.33 23.51 -2.78
C THR A 73 11.21 24.40 -1.91
N ARG A 74 12.38 23.92 -1.53
CA ARG A 74 13.39 24.76 -0.86
C ARG A 74 13.92 25.92 -1.72
N TYR A 75 13.66 25.87 -3.01
CA TYR A 75 14.08 26.90 -3.98
C TYR A 75 12.93 27.83 -4.39
N GLY A 76 11.75 27.73 -3.78
CA GLY A 76 10.57 28.50 -4.09
C GLY A 76 9.37 27.66 -4.51
N GLU A 77 8.34 28.32 -5.01
CA GLU A 77 7.13 27.69 -5.49
C GLU A 77 7.22 27.45 -6.99
N LEU A 78 6.86 26.23 -7.40
CA LEU A 78 6.79 25.79 -8.79
C LEU A 78 5.34 25.46 -9.12
N LEU A 79 4.85 25.92 -10.26
CA LEU A 79 3.59 25.45 -10.83
C LEU A 79 3.92 24.46 -11.95
N ILE A 80 3.59 23.18 -11.76
CA ILE A 80 3.76 22.14 -12.77
C ILE A 80 2.43 22.00 -13.48
N LYS A 81 2.40 22.25 -14.80
CA LYS A 81 1.16 22.10 -15.57
C LYS A 81 0.73 20.64 -15.62
N ALA A 82 -0.58 20.38 -15.56
CA ALA A 82 -1.12 19.02 -15.61
C ALA A 82 -0.66 18.26 -16.87
N VAL A 83 -0.57 18.93 -18.00
CA VAL A 83 -0.12 18.35 -19.28
C VAL A 83 1.35 17.90 -19.29
N ASP A 84 2.16 18.41 -18.36
CA ASP A 84 3.58 18.08 -18.22
C ASP A 84 3.81 16.95 -17.20
N LEU A 85 2.73 16.47 -16.54
CA LEU A 85 2.78 15.42 -15.54
C LEU A 85 2.52 14.06 -16.17
N GLU A 86 3.47 13.15 -16.04
CA GLU A 86 3.30 11.75 -16.39
C GLU A 86 2.86 10.94 -15.15
N SER A 87 3.35 11.29 -13.97
CA SER A 87 2.93 10.65 -12.72
C SER A 87 3.24 11.50 -11.49
N ILE A 88 2.42 11.37 -10.45
CA ILE A 88 2.68 11.93 -9.13
C ILE A 88 2.83 10.77 -8.15
N ARG A 89 3.95 10.74 -7.42
CA ARG A 89 4.16 9.76 -6.36
C ARG A 89 4.34 10.47 -5.02
N PHE A 90 3.40 10.26 -4.12
CA PHE A 90 3.49 10.77 -2.76
C PHE A 90 4.29 9.79 -1.90
N LYS A 91 5.40 10.25 -1.35
CA LYS A 91 6.13 9.52 -0.33
C LYS A 91 5.71 10.09 1.02
N ALA A 92 4.85 9.37 1.74
CA ALA A 92 4.50 9.73 3.10
C ALA A 92 5.74 9.55 4.02
N ASP A 93 5.92 10.48 4.97
CA ASP A 93 7.03 10.58 5.94
C ASP A 93 7.37 9.24 6.64
N GLY A 94 8.09 8.35 5.97
CA GLY A 94 8.47 7.05 6.51
C GLY A 94 7.29 6.13 6.86
N ARG A 95 6.06 6.53 6.51
CA ARG A 95 4.84 5.74 6.73
C ARG A 95 4.38 5.11 5.44
N THR A 96 4.23 3.81 5.44
CA THR A 96 3.55 3.09 4.37
C THR A 96 2.19 2.64 4.89
N ASN A 97 1.12 3.09 4.26
CA ASN A 97 -0.26 2.72 4.60
C ASN A 97 -0.88 1.91 3.46
N ARG A 98 -1.67 0.91 3.81
CA ARG A 98 -2.47 0.16 2.84
C ARG A 98 -3.77 -0.31 3.46
N VAL A 99 -4.83 -0.31 2.65
CA VAL A 99 -6.10 -0.95 2.97
C VAL A 99 -6.20 -2.24 2.17
N VAL A 100 -6.54 -3.33 2.83
CA VAL A 100 -6.80 -4.63 2.18
C VAL A 100 -8.11 -5.21 2.69
N HIS A 101 -8.75 -6.01 1.85
CA HIS A 101 -9.94 -6.78 2.19
C HIS A 101 -9.57 -8.25 2.25
N VAL A 102 -9.79 -8.86 3.40
CA VAL A 102 -9.47 -10.27 3.64
C VAL A 102 -10.76 -11.06 3.61
N ALA A 103 -10.93 -11.84 2.56
CA ALA A 103 -12.10 -12.71 2.38
C ALA A 103 -11.87 -14.09 3.03
N PRO A 104 -12.91 -14.86 3.30
CA PRO A 104 -12.82 -16.22 3.87
C PRO A 104 -12.05 -17.24 3.02
N SER A 105 -11.87 -16.96 1.73
CA SER A 105 -11.03 -17.76 0.83
C SER A 105 -9.54 -17.71 1.18
N PHE A 106 -9.09 -16.70 1.96
CA PHE A 106 -7.73 -16.65 2.46
C PHE A 106 -7.65 -17.30 3.84
N GLN A 107 -7.06 -18.49 3.91
CA GLN A 107 -6.97 -19.33 5.10
C GLN A 107 -5.54 -19.80 5.36
N PRO A 108 -5.12 -19.98 6.64
CA PRO A 108 -3.78 -20.45 6.99
C PRO A 108 -3.38 -21.80 6.41
N SER A 109 -4.35 -22.68 6.21
CA SER A 109 -4.16 -24.01 5.61
C SER A 109 -4.03 -24.00 4.08
N GLY A 110 -4.39 -22.89 3.45
CA GLY A 110 -4.42 -22.73 2.01
C GLY A 110 -3.72 -21.45 1.54
N ALA A 111 -4.48 -20.60 0.86
CA ALA A 111 -3.97 -19.35 0.31
C ALA A 111 -3.98 -18.23 1.37
N TRP A 112 -2.86 -17.51 1.49
CA TRP A 112 -2.77 -16.28 2.26
C TRP A 112 -2.90 -15.06 1.34
N LEU A 113 -3.61 -14.04 1.77
CA LEU A 113 -3.65 -12.76 1.07
C LEU A 113 -2.25 -12.10 1.15
N ASP A 114 -1.61 -11.93 0.01
CA ASP A 114 -0.42 -11.08 -0.09
C ASP A 114 -0.84 -9.62 0.00
N THR A 115 -0.49 -8.96 1.10
CA THR A 115 -0.80 -7.54 1.29
C THR A 115 0.03 -6.63 0.40
N ARG A 116 1.03 -7.14 -0.29
CA ARG A 116 2.05 -6.40 -1.05
C ARG A 116 2.79 -5.34 -0.23
N MET A 117 2.87 -5.55 1.09
CA MET A 117 3.60 -4.70 2.02
C MET A 117 4.77 -5.46 2.60
N ASP A 118 5.95 -4.88 2.52
CA ASP A 118 7.17 -5.44 3.10
C ASP A 118 7.42 -4.77 4.46
N VAL A 119 7.44 -5.58 5.50
CA VAL A 119 7.77 -5.16 6.87
C VAL A 119 9.27 -5.27 7.05
N GLY A 120 9.93 -4.16 7.37
CA GLY A 120 11.36 -4.17 7.71
C GLY A 120 11.59 -4.63 9.16
N LYS A 121 12.78 -5.15 9.45
CA LYS A 121 13.21 -5.42 10.83
C LYS A 121 13.17 -4.12 11.63
N ASN A 122 12.69 -4.18 12.86
CA ASN A 122 12.52 -3.06 13.79
C ASN A 122 11.49 -1.99 13.36
N LYS A 123 10.74 -2.19 12.29
CA LYS A 123 9.63 -1.30 11.92
C LYS A 123 8.42 -1.55 12.83
N LEU A 124 7.66 -0.50 13.10
CA LEU A 124 6.42 -0.60 13.83
C LEU A 124 5.30 -0.95 12.85
N LEU A 125 4.77 -2.16 13.00
CA LEU A 125 3.60 -2.64 12.26
C LEU A 125 2.34 -2.38 13.09
N THR A 126 1.38 -1.69 12.50
CA THR A 126 0.05 -1.47 13.07
C THR A 126 -0.98 -1.99 12.07
N ILE A 127 -1.91 -2.82 12.54
CA ILE A 127 -3.06 -3.31 11.76
C ILE A 127 -4.31 -2.94 12.53
N LYS A 128 -5.24 -2.25 11.87
CA LYS A 128 -6.57 -1.92 12.40
C LYS A 128 -7.59 -2.54 11.48
N SER A 129 -8.42 -3.43 12.01
CA SER A 129 -9.36 -4.20 11.20
C SER A 129 -10.78 -4.04 11.71
N SER A 130 -11.72 -4.07 10.78
CA SER A 130 -13.16 -3.98 11.00
C SER A 130 -13.89 -4.88 10.00
N GLY A 131 -15.18 -5.02 10.17
CA GLY A 131 -16.01 -5.87 9.34
C GLY A 131 -16.45 -7.11 10.11
N GLU A 132 -17.16 -7.98 9.41
CA GLU A 132 -17.78 -9.16 9.98
C GLU A 132 -17.68 -10.32 8.99
N THR A 133 -17.50 -11.52 9.51
CA THR A 133 -17.66 -12.78 8.78
C THR A 133 -18.74 -13.61 9.46
N SER A 134 -19.46 -14.38 8.68
CA SER A 134 -20.57 -15.19 9.16
C SER A 134 -20.54 -16.59 8.59
N ILE A 135 -21.10 -17.53 9.34
CA ILE A 135 -21.40 -18.89 8.91
C ILE A 135 -22.92 -19.05 9.02
N GLY A 136 -23.61 -18.93 7.88
CA GLY A 136 -25.06 -18.91 7.83
C GLY A 136 -25.70 -20.16 8.41
N SER A 137 -25.16 -21.35 8.12
CA SER A 137 -25.67 -22.63 8.64
C SER A 137 -25.58 -22.76 10.17
N TRP A 138 -24.75 -21.95 10.83
CA TRP A 138 -24.57 -22.00 12.29
C TRP A 138 -25.08 -20.75 13.00
N SER A 139 -25.69 -19.82 12.27
CA SER A 139 -26.08 -18.49 12.79
C SER A 139 -24.94 -17.85 13.62
N LEU A 140 -23.74 -17.97 13.11
CA LEU A 140 -22.52 -17.52 13.78
C LEU A 140 -21.95 -16.32 13.02
N THR A 141 -21.70 -15.23 13.74
CA THR A 141 -20.98 -14.07 13.25
C THR A 141 -19.74 -13.82 14.10
N ALA A 142 -18.71 -13.29 13.48
CA ALA A 142 -17.47 -12.91 14.17
C ALA A 142 -16.89 -11.64 13.57
N ASP A 143 -16.32 -10.83 14.43
CA ASP A 143 -15.46 -9.71 14.06
C ASP A 143 -13.98 -10.17 13.91
N PRO A 144 -13.03 -9.28 13.59
CA PRO A 144 -11.63 -9.68 13.39
C PRO A 144 -10.96 -10.34 14.60
N ASP A 145 -11.48 -10.18 15.81
CA ASP A 145 -10.96 -10.90 16.98
C ASP A 145 -11.37 -12.38 17.01
N GLY A 146 -12.33 -12.76 16.16
CA GLY A 146 -12.87 -14.10 16.08
C GLY A 146 -13.88 -14.40 17.17
N THR A 147 -14.30 -15.65 17.26
CA THR A 147 -15.29 -16.10 18.23
C THR A 147 -14.78 -17.28 19.04
N ASN A 148 -15.11 -17.29 20.34
CA ASN A 148 -14.88 -18.42 21.24
C ASN A 148 -16.15 -19.21 21.52
N ARG A 149 -17.26 -18.93 20.80
CA ARG A 149 -18.58 -19.54 21.05
C ARG A 149 -18.56 -21.09 20.98
N TYR A 150 -17.61 -21.61 20.21
CA TYR A 150 -17.35 -23.04 20.07
C TYR A 150 -15.90 -23.36 20.44
N SER A 151 -15.49 -22.99 21.65
CA SER A 151 -14.09 -23.07 22.11
C SER A 151 -13.52 -24.50 22.14
N THR A 152 -14.35 -25.52 22.04
CA THR A 152 -13.94 -26.93 21.84
C THR A 152 -13.29 -27.16 20.47
N PHE A 153 -13.59 -26.34 19.50
CA PHE A 153 -13.00 -26.40 18.15
C PHE A 153 -11.86 -25.38 18.04
N LYS A 154 -10.84 -25.49 18.85
CA LYS A 154 -9.63 -24.70 18.72
C LYS A 154 -8.89 -25.15 17.48
N SER A 155 -8.49 -24.16 16.66
CA SER A 155 -7.55 -24.44 15.58
C SER A 155 -6.25 -25.03 16.13
N ASN A 156 -5.57 -25.84 15.34
CA ASN A 156 -4.24 -26.40 15.66
C ASN A 156 -3.21 -25.30 15.99
N GLN A 157 -3.51 -24.03 15.71
CA GLN A 157 -2.66 -22.86 15.98
C GLN A 157 -3.08 -22.09 17.24
N GLY A 158 -4.15 -22.49 17.93
CA GLY A 158 -4.62 -21.86 19.18
C GLY A 158 -5.28 -20.49 19.02
N PHE A 159 -5.61 -20.06 17.78
CA PHE A 159 -6.34 -18.82 17.54
C PHE A 159 -7.86 -19.04 17.57
N PRO A 160 -8.65 -18.04 18.00
CA PRO A 160 -10.11 -18.10 17.92
C PRO A 160 -10.56 -18.30 16.46
N MET A 161 -11.67 -19.03 16.29
CA MET A 161 -12.28 -19.21 14.99
C MET A 161 -12.66 -17.88 14.35
N LEU A 162 -12.56 -17.82 13.04
CA LEU A 162 -12.83 -16.63 12.23
C LEU A 162 -11.97 -15.42 12.61
N SER A 163 -10.96 -15.57 13.49
CA SER A 163 -10.08 -14.46 13.79
C SER A 163 -9.19 -14.10 12.60
N LEU A 164 -8.89 -12.80 12.46
CA LEU A 164 -7.88 -12.33 11.53
C LEU A 164 -6.50 -12.69 12.07
N VAL A 165 -5.73 -13.39 11.25
CA VAL A 165 -4.34 -13.78 11.55
C VAL A 165 -3.40 -13.21 10.51
N GLY A 166 -2.14 -13.03 10.90
CA GLY A 166 -1.10 -12.53 10.01
C GLY A 166 0.18 -13.32 10.14
N LYS A 167 1.07 -13.20 9.14
CA LYS A 167 2.46 -13.66 9.22
C LYS A 167 3.37 -12.74 8.42
N ILE A 168 4.65 -12.65 8.83
CA ILE A 168 5.68 -11.91 8.11
C ILE A 168 6.64 -12.92 7.49
N GLY A 169 6.74 -12.87 6.14
CA GLY A 169 7.47 -13.86 5.35
C GLY A 169 6.64 -15.12 5.04
N LYS A 170 7.00 -15.81 3.96
CA LYS A 170 6.26 -17.02 3.51
C LYS A 170 6.23 -18.11 4.59
N SER A 171 7.34 -18.30 5.30
CA SER A 171 7.49 -19.28 6.37
C SER A 171 7.39 -18.67 7.77
N GLY A 172 6.89 -17.42 7.88
CA GLY A 172 6.78 -16.72 9.17
C GLY A 172 5.78 -17.40 10.10
N LYS A 173 6.07 -17.31 11.41
CA LYS A 173 5.14 -17.80 12.44
C LYS A 173 3.86 -16.96 12.42
N PRO A 174 2.68 -17.56 12.35
CA PRO A 174 1.42 -16.84 12.44
C PRO A 174 1.24 -16.12 13.78
N PHE A 175 0.54 -14.98 13.74
CA PHE A 175 0.12 -14.22 14.91
C PHE A 175 -1.32 -13.76 14.76
N LYS A 176 -2.02 -13.57 15.88
CA LYS A 176 -3.36 -12.98 15.87
C LYS A 176 -3.26 -11.50 15.57
N ALA A 177 -3.84 -11.06 14.43
CA ALA A 177 -3.94 -9.65 14.07
C ALA A 177 -5.17 -9.00 14.72
N GLY A 178 -6.32 -9.65 14.70
CA GLY A 178 -7.55 -9.19 15.33
C GLY A 178 -7.99 -7.81 14.86
N LYS A 179 -8.79 -7.12 15.69
CA LYS A 179 -9.23 -5.74 15.46
C LYS A 179 -8.10 -4.72 15.52
N LYS A 180 -7.13 -4.95 16.41
CA LYS A 180 -6.01 -4.03 16.65
C LYS A 180 -4.76 -4.82 16.94
N TYR A 181 -3.76 -4.64 16.10
CA TYR A 181 -2.43 -5.21 16.28
C TYR A 181 -1.40 -4.11 16.21
N ARG A 182 -0.46 -4.11 17.11
CA ARG A 182 0.68 -3.17 17.11
C ARG A 182 1.90 -3.85 17.70
N LEU A 183 2.90 -4.01 16.88
CA LEU A 183 4.15 -4.64 17.30
C LEU A 183 5.33 -4.06 16.52
N ARG A 184 6.48 -3.91 17.18
CA ARG A 184 7.75 -3.69 16.51
C ARG A 184 8.23 -5.02 15.95
N SER A 185 8.39 -5.09 14.63
CA SER A 185 8.73 -6.34 13.96
C SER A 185 10.14 -6.79 14.32
N GLY A 186 10.27 -8.02 14.83
CA GLY A 186 11.57 -8.69 14.99
C GLY A 186 12.10 -9.32 13.69
N ALA A 187 11.24 -9.47 12.67
CA ALA A 187 11.53 -10.09 11.39
C ALA A 187 11.31 -9.10 10.24
N ALA A 188 11.98 -9.34 9.12
CA ALA A 188 11.72 -8.66 7.86
C ALA A 188 11.07 -9.61 6.87
N GLY A 189 10.16 -9.10 6.04
CA GLY A 189 9.53 -9.88 4.99
C GLY A 189 8.17 -9.35 4.57
N ARG A 190 7.58 -10.00 3.58
CA ARG A 190 6.23 -9.73 3.08
C ARG A 190 5.20 -10.04 4.16
N LEU A 191 4.24 -9.13 4.37
CA LEU A 191 3.10 -9.35 5.26
C LEU A 191 1.99 -10.09 4.52
N TYR A 192 1.51 -11.13 5.15
CA TYR A 192 0.35 -11.92 4.69
C TYR A 192 -0.74 -11.90 5.74
N LEU A 193 -2.01 -11.87 5.29
CA LEU A 193 -3.17 -11.96 6.16
C LEU A 193 -4.08 -13.12 5.72
N ALA A 194 -4.79 -13.69 6.69
CA ALA A 194 -5.78 -14.74 6.46
C ALA A 194 -6.85 -14.72 7.56
N ILE A 195 -7.96 -15.39 7.33
CA ILE A 195 -8.99 -15.67 8.34
C ILE A 195 -8.77 -17.09 8.84
N GLN A 196 -8.68 -17.26 10.15
CA GLN A 196 -8.55 -18.58 10.78
C GLN A 196 -9.80 -19.41 10.53
N PRO A 197 -9.74 -20.53 9.77
CA PRO A 197 -10.89 -21.37 9.54
C PRO A 197 -11.21 -22.22 10.76
N PHE A 198 -12.25 -23.01 10.62
CA PHE A 198 -12.44 -24.23 11.38
C PHE A 198 -11.46 -25.31 10.93
N ASP A 199 -11.19 -26.28 11.79
CA ASP A 199 -10.54 -27.54 11.37
C ASP A 199 -11.46 -28.39 10.46
N TYR A 200 -12.71 -27.97 10.35
CA TYR A 200 -13.77 -28.57 9.54
C TYR A 200 -14.35 -27.44 8.68
N GLU A 201 -14.30 -27.56 7.35
CA GLU A 201 -14.83 -26.55 6.42
C GLU A 201 -16.36 -26.48 6.51
N PRO A 202 -16.94 -25.50 7.21
CA PRO A 202 -18.35 -25.24 7.06
C PRO A 202 -18.58 -24.62 5.68
N ALA A 203 -19.47 -25.19 4.90
CA ALA A 203 -19.94 -24.57 3.69
C ALA A 203 -20.57 -23.20 4.01
N GLY A 204 -20.22 -22.16 3.23
CA GLY A 204 -20.87 -20.85 3.30
C GLY A 204 -20.34 -19.92 4.38
N VAL A 205 -19.03 -19.70 4.42
CA VAL A 205 -18.46 -18.55 5.16
C VAL A 205 -18.55 -17.33 4.27
N ASP A 206 -19.29 -16.31 4.70
CA ASP A 206 -19.48 -15.05 4.00
C ASP A 206 -18.86 -13.88 4.77
N GLY A 207 -18.82 -12.72 4.10
CA GLY A 207 -18.31 -11.48 4.66
C GLY A 207 -16.83 -11.27 4.39
N GLN A 208 -16.27 -10.25 5.03
CA GLN A 208 -14.84 -9.93 4.87
C GLN A 208 -14.37 -8.98 5.97
N TYR A 209 -13.07 -8.98 6.22
CA TYR A 209 -12.43 -7.98 7.08
C TYR A 209 -11.74 -6.92 6.24
N ARG A 210 -12.01 -5.65 6.54
CA ARG A 210 -11.27 -4.49 6.03
C ARG A 210 -10.14 -4.19 7.00
N SER A 211 -8.89 -4.27 6.54
CA SER A 211 -7.71 -4.03 7.36
C SER A 211 -6.92 -2.83 6.85
N VAL A 212 -6.68 -1.87 7.73
CA VAL A 212 -5.79 -0.73 7.50
C VAL A 212 -4.44 -1.08 8.11
N ILE A 213 -3.43 -1.24 7.27
CA ILE A 213 -2.08 -1.62 7.65
C ILE A 213 -1.21 -0.38 7.58
N THR A 214 -0.44 -0.12 8.62
CA THR A 214 0.53 0.99 8.69
C THR A 214 1.87 0.45 9.13
N ILE A 215 2.93 0.80 8.40
CA ILE A 215 4.32 0.50 8.74
C ILE A 215 5.05 1.82 8.92
N THR A 216 5.74 2.00 10.06
CA THR A 216 6.50 3.21 10.37
C THR A 216 7.85 2.86 10.93
N ASP A 217 8.77 3.83 10.94
CA ASP A 217 10.06 3.67 11.61
C ASP A 217 9.91 3.53 13.14
N GLY A 218 8.76 3.96 13.67
CA GLY A 218 8.50 4.05 15.09
C GLY A 218 9.23 5.24 15.73
N PRO A 219 8.82 5.65 16.91
CA PRO A 219 9.57 6.58 17.71
C PRO A 219 10.85 5.94 18.20
#